data_4aadc4fe21bfb2df498ec382dde46bf5
#
_entry.id   4aadc4fe21bfb2df498ec382dde46bf5
#
_cell.length_a   1.000
_cell.length_b   1.000
_cell.length_c   1.000
_cell.angle_alpha   90.00
_cell.angle_beta   90.00
_cell.angle_gamma   90.00
#
_symmetry.space_group_name_H-M   'P 1'
#
loop_
_entity.id
_entity.type
_entity.pdbx_description
1 polymer ?
#
loop_
_entity_poly.entity_id
_entity_poly.type
_entity_poly.pdbx_seq_one_letter_code
_entity_poly.pdbx_strand_id
1 'polypeptide(L)'
;MTAALSNLRGGWALVKATWASWMEHRGFFYLVAFSWMIPLLIYMFIWSTAAGEGTVGGLTRGELAGYYVVLILVNQLTFSTNNWTVGDAIRYGRFSFLLLRPLSPIYDALASEVAVKVVFMTFALPLAVVLALLLRPQFDLTLTNSLAFLPALFLAWALRWLWGYWLALLSFWATRADALLSLQESMIFLLAGQVAPVVLLPGPMQTAAAILPFRYMVSFPVEVLTGQLGGSELAIGFGLQLGWLFVALTLFLVLWRAGLRRYSAVGG
;
A
#
# COMPACT_ATOMS: atom_id res chain seq x y z
N MET A 1 11.14 -0.62 30.53
CA MET A 1 9.90 -1.40 30.35
C MET A 1 8.63 -0.56 30.52
N THR A 2 8.54 0.34 31.50
CA THR A 2 7.38 1.23 31.74
C THR A 2 7.11 2.22 30.60
N ALA A 3 8.13 2.87 30.02
CA ALA A 3 7.97 3.82 28.92
C ALA A 3 7.49 3.15 27.61
N ALA A 4 7.95 1.93 27.31
CA ALA A 4 7.50 1.18 26.13
C ALA A 4 6.03 0.76 26.26
N LEU A 5 5.59 0.34 27.44
CA LEU A 5 4.20 -0.02 27.73
C LEU A 5 3.27 1.21 27.70
N SER A 6 3.72 2.38 28.15
CA SER A 6 2.96 3.61 28.05
C SER A 6 2.80 4.06 26.59
N ASN A 7 3.85 3.91 25.77
CA ASN A 7 3.79 4.21 24.34
C ASN A 7 2.85 3.26 23.57
N LEU A 8 2.81 1.97 23.91
CA LEU A 8 1.87 1.01 23.32
C LEU A 8 0.42 1.32 23.70
N ARG A 9 0.15 1.67 24.97
CA ARG A 9 -1.19 2.09 25.42
C ARG A 9 -1.62 3.37 24.75
N GLY A 10 -0.72 4.36 24.63
CA GLY A 10 -0.97 5.61 23.91
C GLY A 10 -1.24 5.38 22.42
N GLY A 11 -0.46 4.53 21.76
CA GLY A 11 -0.67 4.14 20.37
C GLY A 11 -2.03 3.47 20.15
N TRP A 12 -2.43 2.55 21.03
CA TRP A 12 -3.75 1.91 20.94
C TRP A 12 -4.92 2.87 21.21
N ALA A 13 -4.74 3.84 22.10
CA ALA A 13 -5.72 4.90 22.32
C ALA A 13 -5.88 5.78 21.06
N LEU A 14 -4.79 6.10 20.38
CA LEU A 14 -4.82 6.80 19.09
C LEU A 14 -5.56 5.99 18.01
N VAL A 15 -5.31 4.69 17.89
CA VAL A 15 -6.05 3.83 16.95
C VAL A 15 -7.56 3.90 17.20
N LYS A 16 -7.98 3.79 18.48
CA LYS A 16 -9.40 3.87 18.85
C LYS A 16 -10.00 5.25 18.56
N ALA A 17 -9.27 6.32 18.85
CA ALA A 17 -9.73 7.69 18.61
C ALA A 17 -9.87 7.96 17.10
N THR A 18 -8.88 7.54 16.30
CA THR A 18 -8.93 7.65 14.84
C THR A 18 -10.08 6.83 14.27
N TRP A 19 -10.24 5.58 14.74
CA TRP A 19 -11.39 4.75 14.36
C TRP A 19 -12.73 5.43 14.66
N ALA A 20 -12.92 5.96 15.87
CA ALA A 20 -14.14 6.64 16.24
C ALA A 20 -14.44 7.84 15.34
N SER A 21 -13.43 8.68 15.08
CA SER A 21 -13.54 9.82 14.16
C SER A 21 -13.92 9.42 12.73
N TRP A 22 -13.38 8.30 12.24
CA TRP A 22 -13.72 7.78 10.91
C TRP A 22 -15.15 7.23 10.87
N MET A 23 -15.61 6.62 11.97
CA MET A 23 -16.97 6.08 12.08
C MET A 23 -18.06 7.16 12.12
N GLU A 24 -17.74 8.37 12.55
CA GLU A 24 -18.65 9.53 12.44
C GLU A 24 -19.01 9.83 10.97
N HIS A 25 -18.05 9.65 10.06
CA HIS A 25 -18.21 9.88 8.62
C HIS A 25 -18.19 8.58 7.80
N ARG A 26 -18.66 7.49 8.39
CA ARG A 26 -18.58 6.13 7.82
C ARG A 26 -19.05 6.03 6.37
N GLY A 27 -20.13 6.73 5.99
CA GLY A 27 -20.65 6.69 4.62
C GLY A 27 -19.64 7.19 3.59
N PHE A 28 -18.91 8.26 3.91
CA PHE A 28 -17.85 8.79 3.05
C PHE A 28 -16.68 7.80 2.92
N PHE A 29 -16.19 7.27 4.04
CA PHE A 29 -15.07 6.33 4.02
C PHE A 29 -15.40 5.00 3.34
N TYR A 30 -16.66 4.57 3.44
CA TYR A 30 -17.16 3.41 2.72
C TYR A 30 -17.17 3.63 1.21
N LEU A 31 -17.64 4.79 0.76
CA LEU A 31 -17.58 5.17 -0.65
C LEU A 31 -16.13 5.21 -1.16
N VAL A 32 -15.23 5.81 -0.39
CA VAL A 32 -13.81 5.86 -0.74
C VAL A 32 -13.20 4.45 -0.83
N ALA A 33 -13.42 3.60 0.17
CA ALA A 33 -12.90 2.23 0.17
C ALA A 33 -13.40 1.43 -1.04
N PHE A 34 -14.68 1.56 -1.38
CA PHE A 34 -15.26 0.89 -2.53
C PHE A 34 -14.76 1.46 -3.86
N SER A 35 -14.61 2.78 -3.97
CA SER A 35 -14.15 3.44 -5.21
C SER A 35 -12.76 2.98 -5.65
N TRP A 36 -11.87 2.69 -4.71
CA TRP A 36 -10.53 2.15 -5.00
C TRP A 36 -10.53 0.69 -5.49
N MET A 37 -11.62 -0.05 -5.26
CA MET A 37 -11.76 -1.42 -5.76
C MET A 37 -12.33 -1.47 -7.18
N ILE A 38 -13.11 -0.47 -7.60
CA ILE A 38 -13.79 -0.45 -8.90
C ILE A 38 -12.83 -0.66 -10.07
N PRO A 39 -11.71 0.05 -10.20
CA PRO A 39 -10.79 -0.17 -11.31
C PRO A 39 -10.27 -1.61 -11.36
N LEU A 40 -9.92 -2.19 -10.20
CA LEU A 40 -9.41 -3.56 -10.13
C LEU A 40 -10.48 -4.58 -10.56
N LEU A 41 -11.75 -4.37 -10.18
CA LEU A 41 -12.87 -5.18 -10.63
C LEU A 41 -13.05 -5.10 -12.15
N ILE A 42 -12.99 -3.89 -12.71
CA ILE A 42 -13.11 -3.68 -14.15
C ILE A 42 -12.00 -4.45 -14.89
N TYR A 43 -10.74 -4.30 -14.46
CA TYR A 43 -9.61 -5.00 -15.09
C TYR A 43 -9.69 -6.51 -14.90
N MET A 44 -10.16 -6.99 -13.75
CA MET A 44 -10.42 -8.41 -13.53
C MET A 44 -11.38 -8.96 -14.58
N PHE A 45 -12.51 -8.27 -14.82
CA PHE A 45 -13.49 -8.71 -15.83
C PHE A 45 -12.93 -8.59 -17.26
N ILE A 46 -12.22 -7.52 -17.58
CA ILE A 46 -11.60 -7.35 -18.90
C ILE A 46 -10.64 -8.50 -19.20
N TRP A 47 -9.68 -8.75 -18.32
CA TRP A 47 -8.64 -9.76 -18.56
C TRP A 47 -9.19 -11.19 -18.47
N SER A 48 -10.09 -11.46 -17.52
CA SER A 48 -10.75 -12.75 -17.43
C SER A 48 -11.63 -13.08 -18.65
N THR A 49 -12.27 -12.04 -19.24
CA THR A 49 -13.06 -12.20 -20.47
C THR A 49 -12.14 -12.35 -21.69
N ALA A 50 -11.04 -11.61 -21.74
CA ALA A 50 -10.06 -11.71 -22.82
C ALA A 50 -9.41 -13.10 -22.88
N ALA A 51 -9.20 -13.78 -21.76
CA ALA A 51 -8.67 -15.15 -21.71
C ALA A 51 -9.68 -16.19 -22.26
N GLY A 52 -11.00 -15.95 -22.09
CA GLY A 52 -12.03 -16.86 -22.57
C GLY A 52 -11.84 -18.28 -22.04
N GLU A 53 -11.75 -19.27 -22.97
CA GLU A 53 -11.39 -20.67 -22.71
C GLU A 53 -9.89 -20.96 -22.89
N GLY A 54 -9.11 -19.95 -23.32
CA GLY A 54 -7.67 -20.05 -23.54
C GLY A 54 -6.84 -19.39 -22.45
N THR A 55 -5.73 -18.81 -22.86
CA THR A 55 -4.81 -18.09 -21.96
C THR A 55 -4.43 -16.72 -22.55
N VAL A 56 -4.15 -15.75 -21.69
CA VAL A 56 -3.53 -14.47 -22.05
C VAL A 56 -2.22 -14.36 -21.28
N GLY A 57 -1.10 -14.25 -22.01
CA GLY A 57 0.23 -14.24 -21.40
C GLY A 57 0.57 -15.47 -20.56
N GLY A 58 -0.01 -16.62 -20.92
CA GLY A 58 0.15 -17.87 -20.18
C GLY A 58 -0.80 -18.04 -18.99
N LEU A 59 -1.63 -17.03 -18.66
CA LEU A 59 -2.58 -17.08 -17.54
C LEU A 59 -3.98 -17.45 -18.02
N THR A 60 -4.59 -18.43 -17.40
CA THR A 60 -5.98 -18.84 -17.60
C THR A 60 -6.95 -17.82 -16.99
N ARG A 61 -8.23 -17.92 -17.37
CA ARG A 61 -9.29 -17.13 -16.77
C ARG A 61 -9.36 -17.27 -15.24
N GLY A 62 -9.16 -18.48 -14.72
CA GLY A 62 -9.20 -18.77 -13.28
C GLY A 62 -8.00 -18.17 -12.54
N GLU A 63 -6.80 -18.21 -13.13
CA GLU A 63 -5.59 -17.60 -12.57
C GLU A 63 -5.67 -16.08 -12.59
N LEU A 64 -6.20 -15.48 -13.65
CA LEU A 64 -6.45 -14.02 -13.72
C LEU A 64 -7.47 -13.57 -12.66
N ALA A 65 -8.57 -14.31 -12.50
CA ALA A 65 -9.53 -14.03 -11.44
C ALA A 65 -8.86 -14.15 -10.05
N GLY A 66 -8.04 -15.19 -9.83
CA GLY A 66 -7.26 -15.39 -8.61
C GLY A 66 -6.32 -14.23 -8.31
N TYR A 67 -5.56 -13.82 -9.32
CA TYR A 67 -4.65 -12.68 -9.23
C TYR A 67 -5.37 -11.42 -8.75
N TYR A 68 -6.49 -11.05 -9.40
CA TYR A 68 -7.21 -9.82 -9.05
C TYR A 68 -7.94 -9.90 -7.70
N VAL A 69 -8.46 -11.07 -7.29
CA VAL A 69 -9.04 -11.25 -5.96
C VAL A 69 -7.99 -11.02 -4.87
N VAL A 70 -6.79 -11.58 -5.03
CA VAL A 70 -5.67 -11.34 -4.11
C VAL A 70 -5.19 -9.90 -4.20
N LEU A 71 -5.10 -9.33 -5.41
CA LEU A 71 -4.69 -7.95 -5.65
C LEU A 71 -5.59 -6.93 -4.93
N ILE A 72 -6.91 -7.12 -4.93
CA ILE A 72 -7.85 -6.29 -4.18
C ILE A 72 -7.49 -6.27 -2.70
N LEU A 73 -7.27 -7.44 -2.08
CA LEU A 73 -6.91 -7.53 -0.67
C LEU A 73 -5.53 -6.90 -0.39
N VAL A 74 -4.53 -7.24 -1.19
CA VAL A 74 -3.16 -6.71 -1.03
C VAL A 74 -3.13 -5.20 -1.22
N ASN A 75 -3.83 -4.67 -2.23
CA ASN A 75 -3.88 -3.23 -2.45
C ASN A 75 -4.50 -2.49 -1.28
N GLN A 76 -5.58 -3.00 -0.68
CA GLN A 76 -6.20 -2.39 0.49
C GLN A 76 -5.33 -2.50 1.75
N LEU A 77 -4.58 -3.59 1.91
CA LEU A 77 -3.67 -3.78 3.03
C LEU A 77 -2.38 -2.94 2.92
N THR A 78 -1.93 -2.66 1.71
CA THR A 78 -0.71 -1.87 1.49
C THR A 78 -0.96 -0.39 1.28
N PHE A 79 -2.19 0.01 0.85
CA PHE A 79 -2.53 1.41 0.61
C PHE A 79 -2.32 2.27 1.85
N SER A 80 -1.70 3.45 1.67
CA SER A 80 -1.40 4.39 2.75
C SER A 80 -2.05 5.75 2.48
N THR A 81 -2.99 6.13 3.35
CA THR A 81 -3.67 7.44 3.30
C THR A 81 -2.92 8.53 4.04
N ASN A 82 -2.04 8.15 4.99
CA ASN A 82 -1.39 9.10 5.88
C ASN A 82 -0.43 10.04 5.19
N ASN A 83 0.13 9.63 4.07
CA ASN A 83 1.06 10.45 3.32
C ASN A 83 0.44 11.79 2.91
N TRP A 84 -0.84 11.78 2.52
CA TRP A 84 -1.60 12.99 2.21
C TRP A 84 -1.84 13.85 3.44
N THR A 85 -2.26 13.25 4.55
CA THR A 85 -2.57 13.97 5.79
C THR A 85 -1.32 14.58 6.44
N VAL A 86 -0.17 13.91 6.37
CA VAL A 86 1.13 14.42 6.87
C VAL A 86 1.59 15.61 6.04
N GLY A 87 1.55 15.50 4.70
CA GLY A 87 1.88 16.62 3.81
C GLY A 87 1.03 17.86 4.08
N ASP A 88 -0.28 17.67 4.25
CA ASP A 88 -1.21 18.73 4.60
C ASP A 88 -0.96 19.30 5.99
N ALA A 89 -0.66 18.47 6.97
CA ALA A 89 -0.34 18.94 8.34
C ALA A 89 0.89 19.84 8.35
N ILE A 90 1.91 19.53 7.56
CA ILE A 90 3.12 20.36 7.40
C ILE A 90 2.76 21.67 6.71
N ARG A 91 2.07 21.61 5.56
CA ARG A 91 1.73 22.76 4.72
C ARG A 91 0.84 23.79 5.43
N TYR A 92 -0.14 23.34 6.21
CA TYR A 92 -1.07 24.20 6.93
C TYR A 92 -0.66 24.50 8.38
N GLY A 93 0.60 24.19 8.77
CA GLY A 93 1.13 24.50 10.10
C GLY A 93 0.59 23.64 11.24
N ARG A 94 -0.32 22.69 10.94
CA ARG A 94 -0.90 21.78 11.95
C ARG A 94 0.10 20.80 12.53
N PHE A 95 1.24 20.62 11.86
CA PHE A 95 2.32 19.74 12.31
C PHE A 95 2.91 20.16 13.66
N SER A 96 2.87 21.48 14.00
CA SER A 96 3.25 22.01 15.30
C SER A 96 2.51 21.34 16.46
N PHE A 97 1.19 21.13 16.32
CA PHE A 97 0.38 20.46 17.34
C PHE A 97 0.77 19.00 17.54
N LEU A 98 1.23 18.33 16.46
CA LEU A 98 1.72 16.96 16.56
C LEU A 98 3.08 16.89 17.27
N LEU A 99 3.94 17.89 17.07
CA LEU A 99 5.24 17.97 17.74
C LEU A 99 5.14 18.30 19.23
N LEU A 100 4.08 18.97 19.67
CA LEU A 100 3.82 19.29 21.09
C LEU A 100 3.27 18.09 21.88
N ARG A 101 2.81 17.05 21.20
CA ARG A 101 2.32 15.83 21.86
C ARG A 101 3.49 15.01 22.45
N PRO A 102 3.27 14.27 23.55
CA PRO A 102 4.30 13.43 24.15
C PRO A 102 4.67 12.20 23.30
N LEU A 103 3.93 11.97 22.19
CA LEU A 103 4.18 10.90 21.22
C LEU A 103 4.68 11.50 19.91
N SER A 104 5.66 10.82 19.27
CA SER A 104 6.14 11.23 17.96
C SER A 104 4.99 11.23 16.94
N PRO A 105 4.95 12.19 15.98
CA PRO A 105 3.99 12.21 14.87
C PRO A 105 3.93 10.90 14.06
N ILE A 106 5.01 10.12 14.07
CA ILE A 106 5.06 8.79 13.42
C ILE A 106 4.05 7.82 14.04
N TYR A 107 3.86 7.87 15.37
CA TYR A 107 2.85 7.01 16.03
C TYR A 107 1.42 7.38 15.66
N ASP A 108 1.14 8.67 15.46
CA ASP A 108 -0.16 9.14 14.98
C ASP A 108 -0.43 8.63 13.56
N ALA A 109 0.58 8.71 12.68
CA ALA A 109 0.52 8.18 11.33
C ALA A 109 0.30 6.66 11.31
N LEU A 110 1.04 5.89 12.11
CA LEU A 110 0.89 4.43 12.20
C LEU A 110 -0.48 4.02 12.79
N ALA A 111 -0.97 4.75 13.80
CA ALA A 111 -2.29 4.49 14.37
C ALA A 111 -3.41 4.69 13.34
N SER A 112 -3.30 5.75 12.53
CA SER A 112 -4.22 6.00 11.43
C SER A 112 -4.16 4.91 10.36
N GLU A 113 -2.94 4.41 10.02
CA GLU A 113 -2.78 3.29 9.08
C GLU A 113 -3.55 2.04 9.54
N VAL A 114 -3.41 1.66 10.82
CA VAL A 114 -4.13 0.50 11.37
C VAL A 114 -5.64 0.70 11.31
N ALA A 115 -6.13 1.87 11.73
CA ALA A 115 -7.55 2.18 11.74
C ALA A 115 -8.17 2.12 10.32
N VAL A 116 -7.49 2.70 9.33
CA VAL A 116 -7.92 2.68 7.92
C VAL A 116 -8.01 1.27 7.36
N LYS A 117 -7.00 0.43 7.64
CA LYS A 117 -6.99 -0.95 7.14
C LYS A 117 -8.14 -1.78 7.70
N VAL A 118 -8.48 -1.59 8.97
CA VAL A 118 -9.65 -2.25 9.56
C VAL A 118 -10.93 -1.82 8.82
N VAL A 119 -11.12 -0.52 8.53
CA VAL A 119 -12.29 -0.05 7.77
C VAL A 119 -12.33 -0.65 6.37
N PHE A 120 -11.20 -0.59 5.64
CA PHE A 120 -11.17 -1.08 4.25
C PHE A 120 -11.39 -2.60 4.17
N MET A 121 -10.85 -3.36 5.12
CA MET A 121 -11.03 -4.81 5.17
C MET A 121 -12.47 -5.23 5.45
N THR A 122 -13.29 -4.41 6.12
CA THR A 122 -14.72 -4.73 6.32
C THR A 122 -15.50 -4.88 5.01
N PHE A 123 -15.00 -4.31 3.92
CA PHE A 123 -15.57 -4.44 2.57
C PHE A 123 -14.76 -5.35 1.66
N ALA A 124 -13.43 -5.22 1.70
CA ALA A 124 -12.57 -5.97 0.82
C ALA A 124 -12.68 -7.48 1.06
N LEU A 125 -12.76 -7.92 2.32
CA LEU A 125 -12.88 -9.33 2.64
C LEU A 125 -14.21 -9.96 2.17
N PRO A 126 -15.39 -9.40 2.49
CA PRO A 126 -16.65 -9.94 1.96
C PRO A 126 -16.69 -9.94 0.43
N LEU A 127 -16.22 -8.87 -0.20
CA LEU A 127 -16.16 -8.79 -1.66
C LEU A 127 -15.25 -9.89 -2.23
N ALA A 128 -14.05 -10.08 -1.68
CA ALA A 128 -13.12 -11.12 -2.12
C ALA A 128 -13.73 -12.53 -1.95
N VAL A 129 -14.44 -12.78 -0.86
CA VAL A 129 -15.15 -14.05 -0.63
C VAL A 129 -16.24 -14.25 -1.67
N VAL A 130 -17.07 -13.24 -1.94
CA VAL A 130 -18.14 -13.31 -2.96
C VAL A 130 -17.53 -13.57 -4.34
N LEU A 131 -16.47 -12.86 -4.71
CA LEU A 131 -15.78 -13.07 -5.98
C LEU A 131 -15.16 -14.47 -6.07
N ALA A 132 -14.56 -14.96 -4.99
CA ALA A 132 -14.00 -16.31 -4.95
C ALA A 132 -15.07 -17.39 -5.13
N LEU A 133 -16.24 -17.23 -4.54
CA LEU A 133 -17.38 -18.18 -4.70
C LEU A 133 -17.95 -18.14 -6.12
N LEU A 134 -18.06 -16.96 -6.73
CA LEU A 134 -18.65 -16.78 -8.05
C LEU A 134 -17.71 -17.19 -9.18
N LEU A 135 -16.43 -16.78 -9.10
CA LEU A 135 -15.47 -16.93 -10.20
C LEU A 135 -14.64 -18.19 -10.09
N ARG A 136 -14.64 -18.85 -8.94
CA ARG A 136 -13.85 -20.08 -8.67
C ARG A 136 -12.40 -19.91 -9.09
N PRO A 137 -11.68 -18.92 -8.51
CA PRO A 137 -10.32 -18.61 -8.90
C PRO A 137 -9.40 -19.82 -8.69
N GLN A 138 -8.42 -19.94 -9.55
CA GLN A 138 -7.39 -20.99 -9.46
C GLN A 138 -6.15 -20.39 -8.82
N PHE A 139 -5.60 -21.10 -7.83
CA PHE A 139 -4.38 -20.71 -7.10
C PHE A 139 -3.45 -21.90 -6.98
N ASP A 140 -2.18 -21.67 -7.21
CA ASP A 140 -1.12 -22.62 -6.87
C ASP A 140 -0.63 -22.39 -5.44
N LEU A 141 -1.53 -22.68 -4.48
CA LEU A 141 -1.26 -22.48 -3.06
C LEU A 141 -0.35 -23.59 -2.52
N THR A 142 0.95 -23.33 -2.51
CA THR A 142 1.91 -24.15 -1.77
C THR A 142 2.10 -23.59 -0.34
N LEU A 143 2.51 -24.44 0.59
CA LEU A 143 2.85 -23.99 1.95
C LEU A 143 3.96 -22.94 1.91
N THR A 144 4.95 -23.11 1.04
CA THR A 144 6.06 -22.18 0.84
C THR A 144 5.55 -20.80 0.41
N ASN A 145 4.67 -20.73 -0.61
CA ASN A 145 4.12 -19.47 -1.12
C ASN A 145 3.26 -18.77 -0.05
N SER A 146 2.45 -19.55 0.67
CA SER A 146 1.61 -19.02 1.76
C SER A 146 2.43 -18.45 2.92
N LEU A 147 3.52 -19.10 3.31
CA LEU A 147 4.43 -18.61 4.33
C LEU A 147 5.25 -17.41 3.85
N ALA A 148 5.70 -17.39 2.60
CA ALA A 148 6.43 -16.28 2.00
C ALA A 148 5.55 -15.05 1.77
N PHE A 149 4.25 -15.24 1.57
CA PHE A 149 3.29 -14.14 1.37
C PHE A 149 3.24 -13.16 2.55
N LEU A 150 3.24 -13.66 3.79
CA LEU A 150 3.11 -12.81 4.97
C LEU A 150 4.26 -11.80 5.10
N PRO A 151 5.56 -12.19 5.04
CA PRO A 151 6.65 -11.23 5.02
C PRO A 151 6.65 -10.35 3.78
N ALA A 152 6.31 -10.88 2.59
CA ALA A 152 6.21 -10.07 1.37
C ALA A 152 5.15 -8.97 1.50
N LEU A 153 3.99 -9.29 2.06
CA LEU A 153 2.91 -8.33 2.31
C LEU A 153 3.31 -7.25 3.33
N PHE A 154 3.93 -7.66 4.44
CA PHE A 154 4.41 -6.72 5.45
C PHE A 154 5.46 -5.76 4.90
N LEU A 155 6.45 -6.28 4.18
CA LEU A 155 7.49 -5.47 3.54
C LEU A 155 6.91 -4.56 2.45
N ALA A 156 5.92 -5.02 1.69
CA ALA A 156 5.21 -4.22 0.69
C ALA A 156 4.50 -3.03 1.32
N TRP A 157 3.76 -3.28 2.42
CA TRP A 157 3.13 -2.21 3.19
C TRP A 157 4.15 -1.22 3.74
N ALA A 158 5.22 -1.71 4.38
CA ALA A 158 6.27 -0.87 4.95
C ALA A 158 6.96 -0.02 3.88
N LEU A 159 7.26 -0.62 2.72
CA LEU A 159 7.86 0.07 1.58
C LEU A 159 6.94 1.16 1.04
N ARG A 160 5.65 0.85 0.79
CA ARG A 160 4.68 1.83 0.26
C ARG A 160 4.44 2.97 1.24
N TRP A 161 4.32 2.66 2.54
CA TRP A 161 4.15 3.64 3.60
C TRP A 161 5.37 4.56 3.73
N LEU A 162 6.58 4.01 3.84
CA LEU A 162 7.81 4.80 3.94
C LEU A 162 8.08 5.62 2.67
N TRP A 163 7.80 5.04 1.50
CA TRP A 163 7.98 5.73 0.23
C TRP A 163 7.09 6.96 0.13
N GLY A 164 5.82 6.84 0.42
CA GLY A 164 4.91 7.98 0.43
C GLY A 164 5.20 8.95 1.57
N TYR A 165 5.66 8.46 2.72
CA TYR A 165 5.95 9.32 3.86
C TYR A 165 7.13 10.29 3.57
N TRP A 166 8.24 9.80 3.01
CA TRP A 166 9.32 10.72 2.64
C TRP A 166 8.93 11.70 1.54
N LEU A 167 8.07 11.31 0.60
CA LEU A 167 7.48 12.26 -0.36
C LEU A 167 6.65 13.35 0.34
N ALA A 168 5.84 12.96 1.32
CA ALA A 168 5.07 13.92 2.12
C ALA A 168 5.96 14.90 2.90
N LEU A 169 7.12 14.44 3.39
CA LEU A 169 8.08 15.32 4.08
C LEU A 169 8.67 16.41 3.17
N LEU A 170 8.63 16.25 1.85
CA LEU A 170 9.02 17.31 0.92
C LEU A 170 8.16 18.57 1.06
N SER A 171 6.98 18.47 1.71
CA SER A 171 6.16 19.62 2.07
C SER A 171 6.86 20.63 3.00
N PHE A 172 7.95 20.27 3.65
CA PHE A 172 8.81 21.22 4.35
C PHE A 172 9.50 22.23 3.42
N TRP A 173 9.65 21.89 2.14
CA TRP A 173 10.37 22.70 1.14
C TRP A 173 9.50 23.14 -0.02
N ALA A 174 8.47 22.35 -0.35
CA ALA A 174 7.64 22.55 -1.53
C ALA A 174 6.15 22.60 -1.15
N THR A 175 5.44 23.56 -1.69
CA THR A 175 3.98 23.72 -1.46
C THR A 175 3.12 22.66 -2.14
N ARG A 176 3.66 21.94 -3.14
CA ARG A 176 2.96 20.95 -3.97
C ARG A 176 3.57 19.55 -3.91
N ALA A 177 3.94 19.08 -2.72
CA ALA A 177 4.39 17.70 -2.53
C ALA A 177 3.28 16.66 -2.82
N ASP A 178 2.00 17.06 -2.75
CA ASP A 178 0.83 16.29 -3.16
C ASP A 178 0.91 15.81 -4.63
N ALA A 179 1.47 16.62 -5.53
CA ALA A 179 1.67 16.22 -6.92
C ALA A 179 2.62 15.00 -7.05
N LEU A 180 3.63 14.90 -6.18
CA LEU A 180 4.55 13.76 -6.16
C LEU A 180 3.88 12.50 -5.60
N LEU A 181 2.97 12.65 -4.63
CA LEU A 181 2.16 11.55 -4.14
C LEU A 181 1.20 11.04 -5.22
N SER A 182 0.58 11.95 -5.98
CA SER A 182 -0.27 11.58 -7.13
C SER A 182 0.53 10.86 -8.21
N LEU A 183 1.76 11.30 -8.49
CA LEU A 183 2.67 10.62 -9.42
C LEU A 183 3.03 9.22 -8.91
N GLN A 184 3.33 9.06 -7.61
CA GLN A 184 3.57 7.75 -7.01
C GLN A 184 2.40 6.80 -7.25
N GLU A 185 1.17 7.22 -6.92
CA GLU A 185 -0.01 6.38 -7.10
C GLU A 185 -0.27 6.04 -8.58
N SER A 186 0.01 6.98 -9.50
CA SER A 186 -0.06 6.72 -10.92
C SER A 186 0.98 5.68 -11.38
N MET A 187 2.21 5.75 -10.86
CA MET A 187 3.25 4.76 -11.15
C MET A 187 2.90 3.38 -10.56
N ILE A 188 2.36 3.35 -9.34
CA ILE A 188 1.85 2.10 -8.74
C ILE A 188 0.74 1.52 -9.62
N PHE A 189 -0.23 2.33 -10.04
CA PHE A 189 -1.33 1.89 -10.89
C PHE A 189 -0.83 1.25 -12.19
N LEU A 190 0.15 1.87 -12.86
CA LEU A 190 0.67 1.42 -14.15
C LEU A 190 1.64 0.24 -14.05
N LEU A 191 2.55 0.24 -13.04
CA LEU A 191 3.69 -0.67 -12.99
C LEU A 191 3.57 -1.76 -11.90
N ALA A 192 2.61 -1.63 -10.98
CA ALA A 192 2.44 -2.58 -9.89
C ALA A 192 1.31 -3.59 -10.15
N GLY A 193 1.04 -3.92 -11.39
CA GLY A 193 0.13 -5.00 -11.75
C GLY A 193 -1.36 -4.70 -11.56
N GLN A 194 -1.75 -3.42 -11.36
CA GLN A 194 -3.16 -3.07 -11.15
C GLN A 194 -3.95 -3.02 -12.47
N VAL A 195 -3.37 -2.43 -13.52
CA VAL A 195 -3.98 -2.38 -14.87
C VAL A 195 -3.95 -3.77 -15.52
N ALA A 196 -2.84 -4.46 -15.39
CA ALA A 196 -2.63 -5.81 -15.90
C ALA A 196 -1.55 -6.51 -15.06
N PRO A 197 -1.60 -7.84 -14.85
CA PRO A 197 -0.47 -8.59 -14.31
C PRO A 197 0.83 -8.19 -15.01
N VAL A 198 1.94 -8.11 -14.26
CA VAL A 198 3.21 -7.59 -14.82
C VAL A 198 3.65 -8.32 -16.06
N VAL A 199 3.38 -9.64 -16.15
CA VAL A 199 3.68 -10.47 -17.32
C VAL A 199 2.95 -10.03 -18.59
N LEU A 200 1.83 -9.33 -18.47
CA LEU A 200 1.02 -8.83 -19.60
C LEU A 200 1.41 -7.41 -20.04
N LEU A 201 2.25 -6.72 -19.28
CA LEU A 201 2.69 -5.38 -19.65
C LEU A 201 3.61 -5.42 -20.89
N PRO A 202 3.67 -4.34 -21.69
CA PRO A 202 4.69 -4.22 -22.76
C PRO A 202 6.12 -4.36 -22.21
N GLY A 203 7.02 -4.95 -22.99
CA GLY A 203 8.39 -5.27 -22.54
C GLY A 203 9.13 -4.15 -21.82
N PRO A 204 9.15 -2.90 -22.32
CA PRO A 204 9.76 -1.78 -21.59
C PRO A 204 9.15 -1.53 -20.20
N MET A 205 7.82 -1.70 -20.06
CA MET A 205 7.11 -1.54 -18.78
C MET A 205 7.39 -2.73 -17.84
N GLN A 206 7.54 -3.95 -18.36
CA GLN A 206 7.97 -5.11 -17.56
C GLN A 206 9.36 -4.86 -16.96
N THR A 207 10.30 -4.38 -17.77
CA THR A 207 11.65 -4.04 -17.31
C THR A 207 11.61 -2.94 -16.25
N ALA A 208 10.83 -1.88 -16.47
CA ALA A 208 10.65 -0.82 -15.49
C ALA A 208 10.02 -1.36 -14.19
N ALA A 209 8.98 -2.20 -14.27
CA ALA A 209 8.36 -2.82 -13.11
C ALA A 209 9.32 -3.74 -12.34
N ALA A 210 10.20 -4.47 -13.04
CA ALA A 210 11.20 -5.33 -12.42
C ALA A 210 12.27 -4.56 -11.64
N ILE A 211 12.64 -3.35 -12.08
CA ILE A 211 13.71 -2.56 -11.46
C ILE A 211 13.15 -1.60 -10.40
N LEU A 212 12.03 -0.93 -10.67
CA LEU A 212 11.47 0.13 -9.84
C LEU A 212 10.74 -0.42 -8.59
N PRO A 213 10.55 0.40 -7.55
CA PRO A 213 9.97 -0.05 -6.28
C PRO A 213 8.48 -0.43 -6.36
N PHE A 214 7.77 0.02 -7.37
CA PHE A 214 6.30 0.00 -7.41
C PHE A 214 5.72 -1.41 -7.45
N ARG A 215 6.31 -2.34 -8.21
CA ARG A 215 5.95 -3.77 -8.22
C ARG A 215 6.04 -4.36 -6.82
N TYR A 216 7.09 -4.03 -6.07
CA TYR A 216 7.35 -4.56 -4.74
C TYR A 216 6.43 -3.99 -3.65
N MET A 217 5.66 -2.96 -3.97
CA MET A 217 4.64 -2.36 -3.09
C MET A 217 3.27 -3.06 -3.19
N VAL A 218 2.97 -3.74 -4.31
CA VAL A 218 1.64 -4.32 -4.54
C VAL A 218 1.70 -5.68 -5.24
N SER A 219 2.19 -5.81 -6.49
CA SER A 219 2.06 -7.06 -7.24
C SER A 219 2.98 -8.18 -6.76
N PHE A 220 4.15 -7.87 -6.24
CA PHE A 220 5.08 -8.89 -5.76
C PHE A 220 4.46 -9.84 -4.72
N PRO A 221 3.83 -9.37 -3.61
CA PRO A 221 3.12 -10.29 -2.71
C PRO A 221 1.96 -11.03 -3.38
N VAL A 222 1.27 -10.44 -4.37
CA VAL A 222 0.23 -11.14 -5.13
C VAL A 222 0.83 -12.29 -5.92
N GLU A 223 1.90 -12.03 -6.67
CA GLU A 223 2.62 -13.02 -7.47
C GLU A 223 3.19 -14.16 -6.60
N VAL A 224 3.66 -13.84 -5.39
CA VAL A 224 4.11 -14.83 -4.39
C VAL A 224 2.95 -15.76 -3.99
N LEU A 225 1.80 -15.19 -3.59
CA LEU A 225 0.68 -15.99 -3.11
C LEU A 225 0.03 -16.82 -4.23
N THR A 226 -0.03 -16.27 -5.46
CA THR A 226 -0.63 -16.96 -6.61
C THR A 226 0.31 -17.96 -7.29
N GLY A 227 1.54 -18.13 -6.78
CA GLY A 227 2.49 -19.12 -7.29
C GLY A 227 3.13 -18.77 -8.63
N GLN A 228 3.10 -17.50 -9.04
CA GLN A 228 3.65 -17.06 -10.33
C GLN A 228 5.19 -16.94 -10.35
N LEU A 229 5.84 -17.05 -9.19
CA LEU A 229 7.29 -16.87 -9.07
C LEU A 229 8.00 -18.18 -8.73
N GLY A 230 9.06 -18.49 -9.48
CA GLY A 230 9.97 -19.58 -9.15
C GLY A 230 10.90 -19.25 -7.98
N GLY A 231 11.61 -20.25 -7.44
CA GLY A 231 12.42 -20.07 -6.23
C GLY A 231 13.51 -19.01 -6.33
N SER A 232 14.19 -18.88 -7.47
CA SER A 232 15.20 -17.84 -7.73
C SER A 232 14.57 -16.46 -7.88
N GLU A 233 13.43 -16.36 -8.55
CA GLU A 233 12.70 -15.10 -8.74
C GLU A 233 12.14 -14.59 -7.41
N LEU A 234 11.68 -15.49 -6.54
CA LEU A 234 11.25 -15.18 -5.20
C LEU A 234 12.40 -14.58 -4.36
N ALA A 235 13.59 -15.17 -4.39
CA ALA A 235 14.74 -14.67 -3.67
C ALA A 235 15.21 -13.30 -4.18
N ILE A 236 15.27 -13.12 -5.51
CA ILE A 236 15.60 -11.82 -6.13
C ILE A 236 14.54 -10.78 -5.76
N GLY A 237 13.25 -11.15 -5.80
CA GLY A 237 12.15 -10.26 -5.46
C GLY A 237 12.24 -9.75 -4.02
N PHE A 238 12.50 -10.61 -3.04
CA PHE A 238 12.76 -10.19 -1.66
C PHE A 238 14.00 -9.32 -1.53
N GLY A 239 15.09 -9.65 -2.24
CA GLY A 239 16.30 -8.84 -2.27
C GLY A 239 16.05 -7.41 -2.74
N LEU A 240 15.29 -7.24 -3.83
CA LEU A 240 14.91 -5.94 -4.37
C LEU A 240 13.92 -5.21 -3.45
N GLN A 241 12.95 -5.92 -2.87
CA GLN A 241 12.01 -5.35 -1.91
C GLN A 241 12.73 -4.77 -0.69
N LEU A 242 13.68 -5.51 -0.11
CA LEU A 242 14.51 -5.08 1.01
C LEU A 242 15.44 -3.94 0.61
N GLY A 243 16.05 -3.99 -0.58
CA GLY A 243 16.89 -2.92 -1.11
C GLY A 243 16.12 -1.60 -1.23
N TRP A 244 14.94 -1.63 -1.83
CA TRP A 244 14.08 -0.46 -1.93
C TRP A 244 13.55 0.04 -0.58
N LEU A 245 13.26 -0.88 0.34
CA LEU A 245 12.88 -0.52 1.71
C LEU A 245 14.01 0.22 2.42
N PHE A 246 15.25 -0.24 2.25
CA PHE A 246 16.43 0.45 2.78
C PHE A 246 16.59 1.85 2.21
N VAL A 247 16.41 2.02 0.89
CA VAL A 247 16.43 3.34 0.23
C VAL A 247 15.33 4.24 0.80
N ALA A 248 14.09 3.75 0.88
CA ALA A 248 12.96 4.51 1.42
C ALA A 248 13.18 4.94 2.87
N LEU A 249 13.70 4.03 3.71
CA LEU A 249 14.03 4.32 5.11
C LEU A 249 15.13 5.37 5.23
N THR A 250 16.17 5.28 4.41
CA THR A 250 17.26 6.25 4.40
C THR A 250 16.76 7.63 4.02
N LEU A 251 15.99 7.74 2.94
CA LEU A 251 15.38 9.00 2.50
C LEU A 251 14.47 9.58 3.59
N PHE A 252 13.63 8.73 4.20
CA PHE A 252 12.77 9.14 5.31
C PHE A 252 13.58 9.72 6.47
N LEU A 253 14.63 9.03 6.95
CA LEU A 253 15.45 9.48 8.09
C LEU A 253 16.18 10.77 7.80
N VAL A 254 16.73 10.92 6.59
CA VAL A 254 17.45 12.15 6.16
C VAL A 254 16.47 13.32 6.08
N LEU A 255 15.35 13.15 5.37
CA LEU A 255 14.37 14.22 5.18
C LEU A 255 13.63 14.58 6.47
N TRP A 256 13.35 13.60 7.34
CA TRP A 256 12.79 13.85 8.66
C TRP A 256 13.67 14.79 9.49
N ARG A 257 14.97 14.46 9.61
CA ARG A 257 15.94 15.29 10.36
C ARG A 257 16.13 16.67 9.74
N ALA A 258 16.22 16.74 8.42
CA ALA A 258 16.41 18.00 7.70
C ALA A 258 15.13 18.86 7.77
N GLY A 259 13.95 18.27 7.63
CA GLY A 259 12.67 18.95 7.66
C GLY A 259 12.35 19.56 9.03
N LEU A 260 12.59 18.81 10.11
CA LEU A 260 12.37 19.31 11.47
C LEU A 260 13.24 20.54 11.80
N ARG A 261 14.47 20.62 11.24
CA ARG A 261 15.35 21.77 11.43
C ARG A 261 14.88 23.00 10.67
N ARG A 262 14.12 22.82 9.60
CA ARG A 262 13.63 23.91 8.76
C ARG A 262 12.21 24.35 9.16
N TYR A 263 11.49 23.52 9.86
CA TYR A 263 10.09 23.78 10.19
C TYR A 263 9.97 24.94 11.17
N SER A 264 9.37 26.04 10.74
CA SER A 264 8.91 27.14 11.58
C SER A 264 7.38 27.13 11.62
N ALA A 265 6.78 27.30 12.79
CA ALA A 265 5.34 27.44 12.90
C ALA A 265 4.87 28.65 12.10
N VAL A 266 3.82 28.49 11.31
CA VAL A 266 3.19 29.60 10.58
C VAL A 266 2.60 30.54 11.65
N GLY A 267 3.14 31.74 11.79
CA GLY A 267 2.69 32.74 12.80
C GLY A 267 3.73 33.12 13.85
N GLY A 268 5.01 32.65 13.71
CA GLY A 268 6.13 33.13 14.52
C GLY A 268 6.94 34.21 13.82
#